data_aa55488de6ff16aa5798c846ae91fb43
#
_entry.id   aa55488de6ff16aa5798c846ae91fb43
#
_cell.length_a   1.000
_cell.length_b   1.000
_cell.length_c   1.000
_cell.angle_alpha   90.00
_cell.angle_beta   90.00
_cell.angle_gamma   90.00
#
_symmetry.space_group_name_H-M   'P 1'
#
loop_
_entity.id
_entity.type
_entity.pdbx_description
1 polymer ?
#
loop_
_entity_poly.entity_id
_entity_poly.type
_entity_poly.pdbx_seq_one_letter_code
_entity_poly.pdbx_strand_id
1 'polypeptide(L)' 'ITVNAIAPGFIQTDMTAVLSEKVVEGMLNTIPLHKLGDPEDIAKAVVFLVSDDAKYITGQTLHVDGGMVM' A
#
# COMPACT_ATOMS: atom_id res chain seq x y z
N ILE A 1 -16.15 -17.31 -6.11
CA ILE A 1 -14.87 -17.08 -5.39
C ILE A 1 -13.99 -16.18 -6.23
N THR A 2 -13.47 -15.13 -5.61
CA THR A 2 -12.50 -14.24 -6.26
C THR A 2 -11.14 -14.36 -5.59
N VAL A 3 -10.08 -14.17 -6.36
CA VAL A 3 -8.71 -14.21 -5.86
C VAL A 3 -7.98 -12.97 -6.37
N ASN A 4 -7.53 -12.13 -5.44
CA ASN A 4 -6.78 -10.92 -5.76
C ASN A 4 -5.57 -10.81 -4.84
N ALA A 5 -4.60 -9.98 -5.24
CA ALA A 5 -3.41 -9.72 -4.45
C ALA A 5 -3.29 -8.23 -4.17
N ILE A 6 -2.65 -7.90 -3.06
CA ILE A 6 -2.30 -6.52 -2.73
C ILE A 6 -0.79 -6.41 -2.70
N ALA A 7 -0.26 -5.42 -3.39
CA ALA A 7 1.18 -5.11 -3.40
C ALA A 7 1.38 -3.78 -2.66
N PRO A 8 1.71 -3.83 -1.37
CA PRO A 8 1.95 -2.60 -0.61
C PRO A 8 3.30 -2.00 -0.97
N GLY A 9 3.38 -0.67 -0.88
CA GLY A 9 4.65 0.04 -0.99
C GLY A 9 5.28 0.21 0.40
N PHE A 10 5.88 1.37 0.64
CA PHE A 10 6.45 1.67 1.94
C PHE A 10 5.35 2.06 2.93
N ILE A 11 5.19 1.23 3.96
CA ILE A 11 4.15 1.39 4.97
C ILE A 11 4.80 1.75 6.29
N GLN A 12 4.25 2.74 6.98
CA GLN A 12 4.75 3.17 8.28
C GLN A 12 4.46 2.11 9.32
N THR A 13 5.52 1.53 9.89
CA THR A 13 5.43 0.49 10.92
C THR A 13 6.43 0.83 12.02
N ASP A 14 6.47 0.02 13.08
CA ASP A 14 7.46 0.17 14.13
C ASP A 14 8.89 0.04 13.58
N MET A 15 9.09 -0.74 12.53
CA MET A 15 10.40 -0.88 11.89
C MET A 15 10.82 0.39 11.17
N THR A 16 9.90 1.11 10.54
CA THR A 16 10.23 2.38 9.87
C THR A 16 10.50 3.47 10.88
N ALA A 17 9.91 3.40 12.07
CA ALA A 17 10.11 4.39 13.12
C ALA A 17 11.55 4.42 13.64
N VAL A 18 12.33 3.33 13.47
CA VAL A 18 13.72 3.26 13.91
C VAL A 18 14.72 3.65 12.81
N LEU A 19 14.23 3.93 11.61
CA LEU A 19 15.08 4.36 10.50
C LEU A 19 15.49 5.83 10.68
N SER A 20 16.66 6.20 10.16
CA SER A 20 17.10 7.59 10.21
C SER A 20 16.21 8.45 9.28
N GLU A 21 16.15 9.75 9.60
CA GLU A 21 15.41 10.71 8.77
C GLU A 21 15.90 10.70 7.32
N LYS A 22 17.20 10.54 7.13
CA LYS A 22 17.80 10.51 5.80
C LYS A 22 17.31 9.32 4.97
N VAL A 23 17.19 8.16 5.61
CA VAL A 23 16.68 6.95 4.93
C VAL A 23 15.22 7.13 4.59
N VAL A 24 14.41 7.63 5.53
CA VAL A 24 12.99 7.88 5.30
C VAL A 24 12.79 8.91 4.19
N GLU A 25 13.60 9.98 4.18
CA GLU A 25 13.52 10.99 3.13
C GLU A 25 13.82 10.40 1.75
N GLY A 26 14.82 9.52 1.66
CA GLY A 26 15.11 8.81 0.42
C GLY A 26 13.95 7.95 -0.05
N MET A 27 13.27 7.29 0.88
CA MET A 27 12.06 6.51 0.56
C MET A 27 10.94 7.42 0.06
N LEU A 28 10.71 8.54 0.73
CA LEU A 28 9.67 9.49 0.32
C LEU A 28 9.90 10.06 -1.08
N ASN A 29 11.16 10.25 -1.46
CA ASN A 29 11.49 10.80 -2.78
C ASN A 29 11.12 9.84 -3.92
N THR A 30 10.96 8.54 -3.65
CA THR A 30 10.55 7.55 -4.65
C THR A 30 9.04 7.42 -4.76
N ILE A 31 8.28 8.08 -3.88
CA ILE A 31 6.83 7.97 -3.81
C ILE A 31 6.20 9.25 -4.34
N PRO A 32 5.44 9.20 -5.46
CA PRO A 32 4.79 10.41 -6.00
C PRO A 32 3.95 11.17 -5.00
N LEU A 33 3.20 10.48 -4.11
CA LEU A 33 2.43 11.15 -3.07
C LEU A 33 3.29 11.68 -1.94
N HIS A 34 4.57 11.33 -1.92
CA HIS A 34 5.58 11.84 -0.98
C HIS A 34 5.19 11.64 0.48
N LYS A 35 4.62 10.47 0.79
CA LYS A 35 4.29 10.07 2.15
C LYS A 35 4.25 8.54 2.24
N LEU A 36 4.54 8.01 3.42
CA LEU A 36 4.40 6.60 3.70
C LEU A 36 2.91 6.28 3.87
N GLY A 37 2.52 5.07 3.51
CA GLY A 37 1.17 4.59 3.78
C GLY A 37 1.05 4.14 5.23
N ASP A 38 -0.19 4.07 5.72
CA ASP A 38 -0.50 3.50 7.03
C ASP A 38 -0.97 2.06 6.85
N PRO A 39 -0.75 1.19 7.86
CA PRO A 39 -1.31 -0.17 7.81
C PRO A 39 -2.81 -0.17 7.55
N GLU A 40 -3.52 0.85 8.03
CA GLU A 40 -4.96 1.01 7.77
C GLU A 40 -5.27 1.15 6.29
N ASP A 41 -4.39 1.77 5.50
CA ASP A 41 -4.60 1.90 4.06
C ASP A 41 -4.63 0.53 3.39
N ILE A 42 -3.78 -0.40 3.84
CA ILE A 42 -3.79 -1.77 3.34
C ILE A 42 -5.05 -2.50 3.80
N ALA A 43 -5.42 -2.33 5.08
CA ALA A 43 -6.61 -2.98 5.62
C ALA A 43 -7.88 -2.55 4.88
N LYS A 44 -8.01 -1.28 4.55
CA LYS A 44 -9.16 -0.76 3.79
C LYS A 44 -9.21 -1.34 2.39
N ALA A 45 -8.06 -1.52 1.74
CA ALA A 45 -7.99 -2.13 0.42
C ALA A 45 -8.44 -3.59 0.48
N VAL A 46 -8.04 -4.33 1.51
CA VAL A 46 -8.46 -5.72 1.71
C VAL A 46 -9.98 -5.78 1.91
N VAL A 47 -10.52 -4.93 2.78
CA VAL A 47 -11.96 -4.89 3.04
C VAL A 47 -12.75 -4.65 1.77
N PHE A 48 -12.29 -3.73 0.92
CA PHE A 48 -12.93 -3.47 -0.37
C PHE A 48 -12.92 -4.72 -1.26
N LEU A 49 -11.75 -5.36 -1.41
CA LEU A 49 -11.61 -6.51 -2.32
C LEU A 49 -12.40 -7.74 -1.88
N VAL A 50 -12.67 -7.90 -0.59
CA VAL A 50 -13.49 -9.02 -0.10
C VAL A 50 -14.96 -8.67 0.04
N SER A 51 -15.35 -7.43 -0.26
CA SER A 51 -16.73 -6.98 -0.16
C SER A 51 -17.52 -7.27 -1.43
N ASP A 52 -18.84 -7.15 -1.34
CA ASP A 52 -19.72 -7.28 -2.50
C ASP A 52 -19.46 -6.18 -3.54
N ASP A 53 -18.89 -5.05 -3.12
CA ASP A 53 -18.56 -3.96 -4.03
C ASP A 53 -17.48 -4.37 -5.05
N ALA A 54 -16.70 -5.39 -4.75
CA ALA A 54 -15.66 -5.92 -5.62
C ALA A 54 -16.03 -7.28 -6.25
N LYS A 55 -17.29 -7.62 -6.29
CA LYS A 55 -17.73 -8.98 -6.70
C LYS A 55 -17.36 -9.33 -8.14
N TYR A 56 -17.09 -8.36 -8.99
CA TYR A 56 -16.72 -8.59 -10.38
C TYR A 56 -15.22 -8.39 -10.62
N ILE A 57 -14.42 -8.34 -9.55
CA ILE A 57 -12.97 -8.16 -9.59
C ILE A 57 -12.30 -9.45 -9.16
N THR A 58 -11.47 -10.01 -10.04
CA THR A 58 -10.67 -11.19 -9.71
C THR A 58 -9.41 -11.22 -10.58
N GLY A 59 -8.38 -11.88 -10.08
CA GLY A 59 -7.13 -12.02 -10.81
C GLY A 59 -6.30 -10.73 -10.85
N GLN A 60 -6.59 -9.75 -10.00
CA GLN A 60 -5.92 -8.46 -10.03
C GLN A 60 -4.90 -8.33 -8.91
N THR A 61 -3.88 -7.51 -9.18
CA THR A 61 -2.94 -7.06 -8.16
C THR A 61 -3.17 -5.57 -7.97
N LEU A 62 -3.60 -5.18 -6.76
CA LEU A 62 -3.84 -3.79 -6.43
C LEU A 62 -2.61 -3.23 -5.72
N HIS A 63 -1.96 -2.24 -6.34
CA HIS A 63 -0.83 -1.56 -5.74
C HIS A 63 -1.33 -0.47 -4.79
N VAL A 64 -0.88 -0.53 -3.54
CA VAL A 64 -1.20 0.47 -2.50
C VAL A 64 0.14 1.07 -2.07
N ASP A 65 0.68 1.97 -2.88
CA ASP A 65 2.07 2.39 -2.79
C ASP A 65 2.30 3.88 -3.04
N GLY A 66 1.24 4.69 -3.01
CA GLY A 66 1.37 6.13 -3.24
C GLY A 66 1.80 6.49 -4.66
N GLY A 67 1.72 5.56 -5.60
CA GLY A 67 2.08 5.77 -6.99
C GLY A 67 3.53 5.38 -7.34
N MET A 68 4.21 4.69 -6.41
CA MET A 68 5.61 4.29 -6.63
C MET A 68 5.77 3.44 -7.89
N VAL A 69 4.82 2.57 -8.17
CA VAL A 69 4.77 1.76 -9.39
C VAL A 69 3.72 2.35 -10.31
N MET A 70 4.14 3.05 -11.32
CA MET A 70 3.24 3.69 -12.28
C MET A 70 3.61 3.30 -13.70
#